data_1b2c104c5e20f91870edab5da2fb727c
#
_entry.id   1b2c104c5e20f91870edab5da2fb727c
#
_cell.length_a   1.000
_cell.length_b   1.000
_cell.length_c   1.000
_cell.angle_alpha   90.00
_cell.angle_beta   90.00
_cell.angle_gamma   90.00
#
_symmetry.space_group_name_H-M   'P 1'
#
loop_
_entity.id
_entity.type
_entity.pdbx_description
1 polymer ?
#
loop_
_entity_poly.entity_id
_entity_poly.type
_entity_poly.pdbx_seq_one_letter_code
_entity_poly.pdbx_strand_id
1 'polypeptide(L)'
;MLRLLPLLLSLACLAPAFADERADTQRQLEQTQKDIGELKKLLDGIQQEKSGVQKQLKSTETEMGDLEKQIKALQDELDKSEAELKRLDGEKKKLQDARIEQQRLLAIQARAAYQSGREEYLKLLLNQEHPEKFSRTLTYYDYINKARLEQLASFNETLRQLANVEQDISAQKAEQLSKQGELDSRREALAATRKERQQALAKLNSDYRERDQKLKSRQQDQAELAKVLRTIEETLARQAREAAAAASRAWRAR
;
A
#
# COMPACT_ATOMS: atom_id res chain seq x y z
N MET A 1 88.44 -40.01 -13.32
CA MET A 1 87.14 -40.20 -12.71
C MET A 1 86.54 -38.88 -12.21
N LEU A 2 86.58 -37.76 -13.02
CA LEU A 2 86.18 -36.44 -12.52
C LEU A 2 85.33 -35.65 -13.53
N ARG A 3 84.56 -36.32 -14.42
CA ARG A 3 83.72 -35.63 -15.48
C ARG A 3 82.20 -35.92 -15.42
N LEU A 4 81.71 -36.63 -14.40
CA LEU A 4 80.30 -36.95 -14.22
C LEU A 4 79.63 -36.16 -13.08
N LEU A 5 80.40 -35.32 -12.34
CA LEU A 5 79.87 -34.51 -11.24
C LEU A 5 78.94 -33.32 -11.68
N PRO A 6 79.19 -32.63 -12.82
CA PRO A 6 78.33 -31.52 -13.18
C PRO A 6 76.95 -31.91 -13.71
N LEU A 7 76.73 -33.13 -14.20
CA LEU A 7 75.41 -33.56 -14.74
C LEU A 7 74.43 -33.94 -13.65
N LEU A 8 74.95 -34.40 -12.46
CA LEU A 8 74.08 -34.65 -11.31
C LEU A 8 73.68 -33.38 -10.55
N LEU A 9 74.47 -32.32 -10.66
CA LEU A 9 74.18 -31.02 -10.02
C LEU A 9 73.15 -30.21 -10.78
N SER A 10 73.06 -30.38 -12.12
CA SER A 10 72.03 -29.70 -12.94
C SER A 10 70.64 -30.28 -12.79
N LEU A 11 70.51 -31.57 -12.42
CA LEU A 11 69.22 -32.22 -12.21
C LEU A 11 68.65 -31.89 -10.82
N ALA A 12 69.49 -31.51 -9.85
CA ALA A 12 69.06 -31.12 -8.51
C ALA A 12 68.44 -29.70 -8.42
N CYS A 13 68.71 -28.82 -9.41
CA CYS A 13 68.18 -27.47 -9.41
C CYS A 13 66.78 -27.30 -10.03
N LEU A 14 66.27 -28.33 -10.74
CA LEU A 14 64.93 -28.28 -11.33
C LEU A 14 63.82 -28.84 -10.38
N ALA A 15 64.21 -29.64 -9.40
CA ALA A 15 63.28 -30.21 -8.43
C ALA A 15 62.61 -29.20 -7.47
N PRO A 16 63.30 -28.14 -6.98
CA PRO A 16 62.68 -27.21 -6.05
C PRO A 16 61.60 -26.30 -6.71
N ALA A 17 61.70 -25.97 -7.99
CA ALA A 17 60.76 -25.09 -8.67
C ALA A 17 59.34 -25.69 -8.78
N PHE A 18 59.27 -26.99 -9.12
CA PHE A 18 57.97 -27.69 -9.18
C PHE A 18 57.37 -28.05 -7.81
N ALA A 19 58.22 -28.22 -6.78
CA ALA A 19 57.74 -28.43 -5.43
C ALA A 19 57.13 -27.16 -4.83
N ASP A 20 57.66 -25.98 -5.16
CA ASP A 20 57.16 -24.69 -4.71
C ASP A 20 55.85 -24.33 -5.45
N GLU A 21 55.77 -24.54 -6.79
CA GLU A 21 54.57 -24.35 -7.59
C GLU A 21 53.43 -25.27 -7.15
N ARG A 22 53.72 -26.51 -6.77
CA ARG A 22 52.75 -27.44 -6.18
C ARG A 22 52.20 -26.93 -4.85
N ALA A 23 53.10 -26.46 -3.96
CA ALA A 23 52.72 -25.97 -2.65
C ALA A 23 51.85 -24.70 -2.77
N ASP A 24 52.16 -23.80 -3.70
CA ASP A 24 51.38 -22.60 -3.95
C ASP A 24 49.99 -22.91 -4.56
N THR A 25 49.93 -23.81 -5.54
CA THR A 25 48.66 -24.27 -6.14
C THR A 25 47.77 -24.94 -5.08
N GLN A 26 48.36 -25.74 -4.19
CA GLN A 26 47.63 -26.40 -3.10
C GLN A 26 47.08 -25.39 -2.09
N ARG A 27 47.86 -24.37 -1.72
CA ARG A 27 47.40 -23.28 -0.86
C ARG A 27 46.24 -22.48 -1.51
N GLN A 28 46.35 -22.18 -2.79
CA GLN A 28 45.27 -21.51 -3.54
C GLN A 28 44.00 -22.36 -3.60
N LEU A 29 44.16 -23.68 -3.78
CA LEU A 29 43.04 -24.63 -3.76
C LEU A 29 42.35 -24.66 -2.39
N GLU A 30 43.13 -24.73 -1.31
CA GLU A 30 42.60 -24.71 0.06
C GLU A 30 41.87 -23.39 0.35
N GLN A 31 42.44 -22.24 -0.09
CA GLN A 31 41.80 -20.95 0.08
C GLN A 31 40.48 -20.88 -0.71
N THR A 32 40.50 -21.32 -1.96
CA THR A 32 39.30 -21.36 -2.80
C THR A 32 38.22 -22.26 -2.22
N GLN A 33 38.62 -23.42 -1.61
CA GLN A 33 37.66 -24.28 -0.91
C GLN A 33 37.04 -23.61 0.33
N LYS A 34 37.83 -22.83 1.08
CA LYS A 34 37.31 -22.04 2.22
C LYS A 34 36.32 -20.98 1.73
N ASP A 35 36.70 -20.24 0.70
CA ASP A 35 35.84 -19.21 0.08
C ASP A 35 34.50 -19.81 -0.40
N ILE A 36 34.54 -20.99 -1.04
CA ILE A 36 33.34 -21.73 -1.46
C ILE A 36 32.49 -22.12 -0.26
N GLY A 37 33.13 -22.57 0.82
CA GLY A 37 32.45 -22.94 2.06
C GLY A 37 31.75 -21.76 2.70
N GLU A 38 32.38 -20.59 2.73
CA GLU A 38 31.83 -19.35 3.25
C GLU A 38 30.67 -18.85 2.36
N LEU A 39 30.87 -18.86 1.04
CA LEU A 39 29.81 -18.45 0.07
C LEU A 39 28.58 -19.35 0.17
N LYS A 40 28.74 -20.67 0.35
CA LYS A 40 27.63 -21.59 0.59
C LYS A 40 26.86 -21.25 1.86
N LYS A 41 27.58 -21.01 2.98
CA LYS A 41 26.94 -20.61 4.24
C LYS A 41 26.17 -19.28 4.09
N LEU A 42 26.74 -18.32 3.35
CA LEU A 42 26.07 -17.06 3.06
C LEU A 42 24.83 -17.24 2.19
N LEU A 43 24.87 -18.13 1.19
CA LEU A 43 23.71 -18.45 0.36
C LEU A 43 22.61 -19.18 1.15
N ASP A 44 22.98 -20.08 2.04
CA ASP A 44 22.04 -20.73 2.95
C ASP A 44 21.38 -19.71 3.90
N GLY A 45 22.16 -18.75 4.41
CA GLY A 45 21.64 -17.63 5.20
C GLY A 45 20.62 -16.80 4.41
N ILE A 46 20.94 -16.43 3.16
CA ILE A 46 20.01 -15.71 2.29
C ILE A 46 18.77 -16.53 1.97
N GLN A 47 18.90 -17.83 1.78
CA GLN A 47 17.75 -18.71 1.55
C GLN A 47 16.81 -18.76 2.77
N GLN A 48 17.37 -18.73 3.99
CA GLN A 48 16.60 -18.62 5.22
C GLN A 48 15.94 -17.26 5.35
N GLU A 49 16.66 -16.16 5.07
CA GLU A 49 16.10 -14.80 5.00
C GLU A 49 14.99 -14.71 3.97
N LYS A 50 15.19 -15.31 2.80
CA LYS A 50 14.16 -15.37 1.74
C LYS A 50 12.90 -16.08 2.23
N SER A 51 13.04 -17.18 2.97
CA SER A 51 11.92 -17.88 3.59
C SER A 51 11.20 -17.00 4.63
N GLY A 52 11.95 -16.28 5.46
CA GLY A 52 11.42 -15.31 6.42
C GLY A 52 10.66 -14.16 5.73
N VAL A 53 11.28 -13.56 4.72
CA VAL A 53 10.67 -12.50 3.90
C VAL A 53 9.43 -13.01 3.17
N GLN A 54 9.43 -14.25 2.65
CA GLN A 54 8.24 -14.85 2.03
C GLN A 54 7.07 -15.00 3.02
N LYS A 55 7.34 -15.35 4.27
CA LYS A 55 6.29 -15.40 5.32
C LYS A 55 5.75 -14.01 5.62
N GLN A 56 6.64 -13.01 5.76
CA GLN A 56 6.25 -11.61 5.93
C GLN A 56 5.46 -11.09 4.71
N LEU A 57 5.88 -11.44 3.49
CA LEU A 57 5.17 -11.09 2.27
C LEU A 57 3.76 -11.67 2.24
N LYS A 58 3.57 -12.90 2.72
CA LYS A 58 2.25 -13.50 2.81
C LYS A 58 1.36 -12.76 3.83
N SER A 59 1.91 -12.36 4.98
CA SER A 59 1.20 -11.51 5.95
C SER A 59 0.83 -10.17 5.33
N THR A 60 1.78 -9.50 4.70
CA THR A 60 1.58 -8.21 4.01
C THR A 60 0.55 -8.32 2.87
N GLU A 61 0.52 -9.43 2.13
CA GLU A 61 -0.52 -9.69 1.11
C GLU A 61 -1.93 -9.77 1.72
N THR A 62 -2.06 -10.42 2.87
CA THR A 62 -3.33 -10.48 3.59
C THR A 62 -3.75 -9.09 4.06
N GLU A 63 -2.83 -8.34 4.69
CA GLU A 63 -3.06 -6.96 5.13
C GLU A 63 -3.45 -6.03 3.97
N MET A 64 -2.76 -6.16 2.82
CA MET A 64 -3.09 -5.40 1.61
C MET A 64 -4.49 -5.77 1.09
N GLY A 65 -4.84 -7.07 1.08
CA GLY A 65 -6.17 -7.51 0.68
C GLY A 65 -7.28 -6.98 1.59
N ASP A 66 -7.00 -6.87 2.88
CA ASP A 66 -7.96 -6.29 3.84
C ASP A 66 -8.06 -4.76 3.70
N LEU A 67 -6.95 -4.06 3.44
CA LEU A 67 -6.96 -2.63 3.11
C LEU A 67 -7.74 -2.36 1.82
N GLU A 68 -7.58 -3.18 0.78
CA GLU A 68 -8.34 -3.06 -0.47
C GLU A 68 -9.85 -3.24 -0.26
N LYS A 69 -10.26 -4.21 0.56
CA LYS A 69 -11.67 -4.39 0.93
C LYS A 69 -12.20 -3.18 1.70
N GLN A 70 -11.44 -2.65 2.66
CA GLN A 70 -11.82 -1.47 3.43
C GLN A 70 -11.92 -0.23 2.54
N ILE A 71 -10.99 -0.03 1.63
CA ILE A 71 -11.03 1.05 0.62
C ILE A 71 -12.30 0.95 -0.22
N LYS A 72 -12.63 -0.25 -0.69
CA LYS A 72 -13.86 -0.47 -1.47
C LYS A 72 -15.11 -0.19 -0.65
N ALA A 73 -15.17 -0.68 0.60
CA ALA A 73 -16.30 -0.42 1.50
C ALA A 73 -16.50 1.08 1.76
N LEU A 74 -15.40 1.82 2.00
CA LEU A 74 -15.44 3.27 2.17
C LEU A 74 -15.90 4.01 0.90
N GLN A 75 -15.50 3.53 -0.27
CA GLN A 75 -15.98 4.09 -1.54
C GLN A 75 -17.49 3.89 -1.70
N ASP A 76 -17.99 2.68 -1.44
CA ASP A 76 -19.42 2.35 -1.49
C ASP A 76 -20.22 3.19 -0.47
N GLU A 77 -19.64 3.49 0.70
CA GLU A 77 -20.25 4.40 1.69
C GLU A 77 -20.25 5.86 1.24
N LEU A 78 -19.18 6.32 0.60
CA LEU A 78 -19.10 7.67 0.03
C LEU A 78 -20.13 7.87 -1.08
N ASP A 79 -20.32 6.89 -1.95
CA ASP A 79 -21.33 6.93 -3.02
C ASP A 79 -22.75 7.01 -2.44
N LYS A 80 -23.04 6.24 -1.36
CA LYS A 80 -24.31 6.33 -0.64
C LYS A 80 -24.50 7.70 0.03
N SER A 81 -23.45 8.22 0.65
CA SER A 81 -23.45 9.55 1.28
C SER A 81 -23.73 10.64 0.25
N GLU A 82 -23.15 10.57 -0.94
CA GLU A 82 -23.38 11.51 -2.03
C GLU A 82 -24.85 11.45 -2.52
N ALA A 83 -25.40 10.24 -2.68
CA ALA A 83 -26.79 10.04 -3.05
C ALA A 83 -27.76 10.64 -2.00
N GLU A 84 -27.45 10.45 -0.71
CA GLU A 84 -28.25 11.02 0.39
C GLU A 84 -28.17 12.55 0.43
N LEU A 85 -26.98 13.14 0.24
CA LEU A 85 -26.84 14.60 0.13
C LEU A 85 -27.67 15.15 -1.02
N LYS A 86 -27.68 14.49 -2.16
CA LYS A 86 -28.49 14.91 -3.31
C LYS A 86 -30.00 14.82 -3.01
N ARG A 87 -30.43 13.80 -2.26
CA ARG A 87 -31.82 13.66 -1.78
C ARG A 87 -32.20 14.82 -0.85
N LEU A 88 -31.33 15.11 0.14
CA LEU A 88 -31.54 16.19 1.11
C LEU A 88 -31.55 17.57 0.44
N ASP A 89 -30.66 17.82 -0.51
CA ASP A 89 -30.67 19.06 -1.30
C ASP A 89 -31.98 19.24 -2.10
N GLY A 90 -32.49 18.13 -2.66
CA GLY A 90 -33.81 18.13 -3.33
C GLY A 90 -34.96 18.41 -2.37
N GLU A 91 -34.92 17.86 -1.14
CA GLU A 91 -35.90 18.13 -0.10
C GLU A 91 -35.81 19.59 0.39
N LYS A 92 -34.61 20.09 0.65
CA LYS A 92 -34.35 21.48 0.99
C LYS A 92 -34.99 22.45 -0.04
N LYS A 93 -34.80 22.19 -1.34
CA LYS A 93 -35.34 22.99 -2.40
C LYS A 93 -36.88 23.02 -2.36
N LYS A 94 -37.51 21.86 -2.20
CA LYS A 94 -38.99 21.77 -2.06
C LYS A 94 -39.51 22.57 -0.87
N LEU A 95 -38.85 22.47 0.27
CA LEU A 95 -39.21 23.21 1.48
C LEU A 95 -38.99 24.72 1.31
N GLN A 96 -37.94 25.14 0.60
CA GLN A 96 -37.69 26.55 0.28
C GLN A 96 -38.77 27.10 -0.64
N ASP A 97 -39.18 26.38 -1.66
CA ASP A 97 -40.25 26.77 -2.57
C ASP A 97 -41.59 26.87 -1.82
N ALA A 98 -41.90 25.89 -0.96
CA ALA A 98 -43.09 25.93 -0.10
C ALA A 98 -43.07 27.13 0.86
N ARG A 99 -41.92 27.44 1.45
CA ARG A 99 -41.74 28.61 2.31
C ARG A 99 -42.05 29.91 1.59
N ILE A 100 -41.52 30.06 0.38
CA ILE A 100 -41.74 31.27 -0.44
C ILE A 100 -43.24 31.45 -0.76
N GLU A 101 -43.90 30.37 -1.17
CA GLU A 101 -45.35 30.43 -1.48
C GLU A 101 -46.21 30.71 -0.25
N GLN A 102 -45.90 30.05 0.89
CA GLN A 102 -46.57 30.29 2.17
C GLN A 102 -46.37 31.75 2.65
N GLN A 103 -45.15 32.30 2.52
CA GLN A 103 -44.87 33.70 2.82
C GLN A 103 -45.71 34.66 1.94
N ARG A 104 -45.81 34.35 0.64
CA ARG A 104 -46.62 35.13 -0.29
C ARG A 104 -48.09 35.15 0.14
N LEU A 105 -48.65 33.99 0.47
CA LEU A 105 -50.05 33.87 0.94
C LEU A 105 -50.27 34.61 2.27
N LEU A 106 -49.37 34.45 3.24
CA LEU A 106 -49.46 35.15 4.51
C LEU A 106 -49.37 36.68 4.33
N ALA A 107 -48.50 37.15 3.42
CA ALA A 107 -48.39 38.58 3.12
C ALA A 107 -49.68 39.16 2.50
N ILE A 108 -50.34 38.40 1.62
CA ILE A 108 -51.67 38.80 1.06
C ILE A 108 -52.70 38.89 2.20
N GLN A 109 -52.77 37.90 3.07
CA GLN A 109 -53.70 37.88 4.20
C GLN A 109 -53.43 39.01 5.21
N ALA A 110 -52.16 39.27 5.54
CA ALA A 110 -51.77 40.34 6.43
C ALA A 110 -52.15 41.71 5.84
N ARG A 111 -51.95 41.91 4.50
CA ARG A 111 -52.36 43.12 3.82
C ARG A 111 -53.89 43.30 3.81
N ALA A 112 -54.64 42.21 3.54
CA ALA A 112 -56.08 42.24 3.61
C ALA A 112 -56.61 42.59 5.01
N ALA A 113 -56.04 41.95 6.04
CA ALA A 113 -56.39 42.23 7.43
C ALA A 113 -56.06 43.67 7.84
N TYR A 114 -54.96 44.25 7.36
CA TYR A 114 -54.60 45.64 7.59
C TYR A 114 -55.57 46.62 6.90
N GLN A 115 -55.94 46.30 5.66
CA GLN A 115 -56.91 47.14 4.87
C GLN A 115 -58.32 47.11 5.46
N SER A 116 -58.74 45.98 6.04
CA SER A 116 -60.07 45.87 6.68
C SER A 116 -60.19 46.68 7.96
N GLY A 117 -59.02 47.02 8.58
CA GLY A 117 -59.01 47.88 9.75
C GLY A 117 -59.29 47.11 11.08
N ARG A 118 -58.90 47.74 12.18
CA ARG A 118 -58.99 47.16 13.55
C ARG A 118 -60.42 47.10 14.11
N GLU A 119 -61.35 47.80 13.41
CA GLU A 119 -62.67 48.06 13.92
C GLU A 119 -63.79 47.24 13.27
N GLU A 120 -63.46 46.18 12.53
CA GLU A 120 -64.46 45.33 11.85
C GLU A 120 -65.45 44.71 12.83
N TYR A 121 -65.02 44.23 13.96
CA TYR A 121 -65.93 43.71 15.00
C TYR A 121 -66.78 44.78 15.62
N LEU A 122 -66.24 45.97 15.83
CA LEU A 122 -66.96 47.12 16.37
C LEU A 122 -67.99 47.67 15.35
N LYS A 123 -67.61 47.72 14.10
CA LYS A 123 -68.54 48.14 13.00
C LYS A 123 -69.69 47.15 12.83
N LEU A 124 -69.40 45.86 12.90
CA LEU A 124 -70.41 44.80 12.87
C LEU A 124 -71.33 44.88 14.08
N LEU A 125 -70.79 45.16 15.28
CA LEU A 125 -71.57 45.29 16.53
C LEU A 125 -72.43 46.51 16.56
N LEU A 126 -72.01 47.61 15.94
CA LEU A 126 -72.74 48.89 15.87
C LEU A 126 -73.79 48.93 14.77
N ASN A 127 -73.66 48.08 13.73
CA ASN A 127 -74.57 48.06 12.60
C ASN A 127 -75.63 46.94 12.71
N GLN A 128 -76.36 46.87 13.82
CA GLN A 128 -77.31 45.80 14.18
C GLN A 128 -78.68 45.88 13.49
N GLU A 129 -78.76 46.33 12.25
CA GLU A 129 -80.08 46.34 11.54
C GLU A 129 -80.63 44.93 11.25
N HIS A 130 -79.80 43.86 11.22
CA HIS A 130 -80.21 42.49 10.96
C HIS A 130 -79.43 41.48 11.81
N PRO A 131 -79.97 40.97 12.92
CA PRO A 131 -79.26 40.01 13.85
C PRO A 131 -78.84 38.70 13.16
N GLU A 132 -79.60 38.26 12.17
CA GLU A 132 -79.30 37.00 11.42
C GLU A 132 -78.01 37.13 10.55
N LYS A 133 -77.82 38.31 9.95
CA LYS A 133 -76.60 38.61 9.17
C LYS A 133 -75.37 38.63 10.08
N PHE A 134 -75.53 39.19 11.28
CA PHE A 134 -74.44 39.28 12.26
C PHE A 134 -73.91 37.92 12.68
N SER A 135 -74.82 37.00 13.08
CA SER A 135 -74.40 35.62 13.48
C SER A 135 -73.68 34.92 12.34
N ARG A 136 -74.19 35.04 11.10
CA ARG A 136 -73.57 34.42 9.93
C ARG A 136 -72.18 35.01 9.64
N THR A 137 -72.04 36.30 9.76
CA THR A 137 -70.76 37.02 9.53
C THR A 137 -69.71 36.64 10.58
N LEU A 138 -70.08 36.52 11.88
CA LEU A 138 -69.18 36.02 12.92
C LEU A 138 -68.69 34.61 12.62
N THR A 139 -69.58 33.73 12.19
CA THR A 139 -69.19 32.35 11.79
C THR A 139 -68.19 32.35 10.65
N TYR A 140 -68.32 33.23 9.66
CA TYR A 140 -67.34 33.39 8.57
C TYR A 140 -65.99 33.88 9.10
N TYR A 141 -65.97 34.85 10.03
CA TYR A 141 -64.74 35.33 10.64
C TYR A 141 -64.02 34.24 11.44
N ASP A 142 -64.75 33.40 12.17
CA ASP A 142 -64.17 32.27 12.90
C ASP A 142 -63.53 31.26 11.96
N TYR A 143 -64.16 30.95 10.82
CA TYR A 143 -63.57 30.09 9.80
C TYR A 143 -62.30 30.71 9.19
N ILE A 144 -62.31 31.98 8.87
CA ILE A 144 -61.16 32.69 8.31
C ILE A 144 -60.01 32.73 9.33
N ASN A 145 -60.29 33.03 10.58
CA ASN A 145 -59.27 33.07 11.64
C ASN A 145 -58.69 31.67 11.89
N LYS A 146 -59.52 30.64 11.94
CA LYS A 146 -59.06 29.28 12.05
C LYS A 146 -58.15 28.86 10.90
N ALA A 147 -58.56 29.17 9.66
CA ALA A 147 -57.75 28.88 8.48
C ALA A 147 -56.39 29.64 8.51
N ARG A 148 -56.38 30.91 8.99
CA ARG A 148 -55.13 31.68 9.18
C ARG A 148 -54.21 31.06 10.21
N LEU A 149 -54.75 30.59 11.36
CA LEU A 149 -53.98 29.93 12.40
C LEU A 149 -53.37 28.60 11.88
N GLU A 150 -54.14 27.80 11.16
CA GLU A 150 -53.67 26.56 10.53
C GLU A 150 -52.57 26.86 9.50
N GLN A 151 -52.69 27.90 8.71
CA GLN A 151 -51.66 28.29 7.74
C GLN A 151 -50.39 28.80 8.42
N LEU A 152 -50.47 29.54 9.52
CA LEU A 152 -49.33 29.96 10.33
C LEU A 152 -48.64 28.75 10.95
N ALA A 153 -49.41 27.78 11.47
CA ALA A 153 -48.86 26.53 12.01
C ALA A 153 -48.13 25.74 10.94
N SER A 154 -48.70 25.61 9.74
CA SER A 154 -48.07 24.97 8.59
C SER A 154 -46.75 25.66 8.18
N PHE A 155 -46.77 27.02 8.17
CA PHE A 155 -45.55 27.78 7.87
C PHE A 155 -44.45 27.56 8.90
N ASN A 156 -44.77 27.58 10.19
CA ASN A 156 -43.81 27.30 11.25
C ASN A 156 -43.25 25.90 11.16
N GLU A 157 -44.09 24.91 10.80
CA GLU A 157 -43.64 23.54 10.57
C GLU A 157 -42.67 23.46 9.37
N THR A 158 -42.96 24.12 8.27
CA THR A 158 -42.07 24.21 7.10
C THR A 158 -40.71 24.82 7.50
N LEU A 159 -40.70 25.89 8.30
CA LEU A 159 -39.44 26.47 8.81
C LEU A 159 -38.65 25.52 9.68
N ARG A 160 -39.32 24.77 10.56
CA ARG A 160 -38.70 23.74 11.41
C ARG A 160 -38.09 22.62 10.58
N GLN A 161 -38.82 22.09 9.62
CA GLN A 161 -38.34 21.07 8.71
C GLN A 161 -37.14 21.56 7.88
N LEU A 162 -37.18 22.76 7.38
CA LEU A 162 -36.07 23.35 6.65
C LEU A 162 -34.80 23.46 7.51
N ALA A 163 -34.95 23.92 8.76
CA ALA A 163 -33.82 23.98 9.69
C ALA A 163 -33.21 22.58 9.99
N ASN A 164 -34.07 21.56 10.19
CA ASN A 164 -33.62 20.20 10.40
C ASN A 164 -32.85 19.67 9.18
N VAL A 165 -33.39 19.81 7.97
CA VAL A 165 -32.73 19.37 6.74
C VAL A 165 -31.39 20.09 6.52
N GLU A 166 -31.30 21.38 6.84
CA GLU A 166 -30.03 22.12 6.77
C GLU A 166 -29.00 21.61 7.75
N GLN A 167 -29.41 21.22 8.96
CA GLN A 167 -28.56 20.58 9.96
C GLN A 167 -28.09 19.20 9.47
N ASP A 168 -28.99 18.38 8.92
CA ASP A 168 -28.67 17.06 8.38
C ASP A 168 -27.66 17.16 7.24
N ILE A 169 -27.85 18.10 6.30
CA ILE A 169 -26.89 18.37 5.22
C ILE A 169 -25.51 18.74 5.77
N SER A 170 -25.46 19.58 6.80
CA SER A 170 -24.19 19.99 7.43
C SER A 170 -23.48 18.81 8.07
N ALA A 171 -24.21 17.97 8.83
CA ALA A 171 -23.69 16.76 9.48
C ALA A 171 -23.18 15.76 8.43
N GLN A 172 -23.97 15.52 7.38
CA GLN A 172 -23.62 14.58 6.31
C GLN A 172 -22.37 15.03 5.53
N LYS A 173 -22.22 16.33 5.27
CA LYS A 173 -21.01 16.88 4.64
C LYS A 173 -19.77 16.74 5.51
N ALA A 174 -19.89 16.93 6.81
CA ALA A 174 -18.79 16.74 7.74
C ALA A 174 -18.35 15.26 7.79
N GLU A 175 -19.31 14.34 7.83
CA GLU A 175 -19.06 12.90 7.79
C GLU A 175 -18.39 12.48 6.46
N GLN A 176 -18.88 12.98 5.32
CA GLN A 176 -18.30 12.73 4.00
C GLN A 176 -16.84 13.19 3.93
N LEU A 177 -16.52 14.37 4.44
CA LEU A 177 -15.17 14.90 4.47
C LEU A 177 -14.24 14.03 5.33
N SER A 178 -14.72 13.56 6.49
CA SER A 178 -13.98 12.64 7.36
C SER A 178 -13.69 11.31 6.67
N LYS A 179 -14.69 10.70 6.03
CA LYS A 179 -14.52 9.45 5.28
C LYS A 179 -13.59 9.60 4.08
N GLN A 180 -13.62 10.74 3.40
CA GLN A 180 -12.69 11.04 2.32
C GLN A 180 -11.25 11.09 2.83
N GLY A 181 -10.99 11.76 3.95
CA GLY A 181 -9.67 11.80 4.57
C GLY A 181 -9.17 10.41 5.00
N GLU A 182 -10.07 9.58 5.55
CA GLU A 182 -9.74 8.20 5.91
C GLU A 182 -9.40 7.35 4.66
N LEU A 183 -10.16 7.49 3.59
CA LEU A 183 -9.92 6.80 2.32
C LEU A 183 -8.55 7.16 1.74
N ASP A 184 -8.21 8.44 1.72
CA ASP A 184 -6.93 8.92 1.19
C ASP A 184 -5.76 8.39 2.04
N SER A 185 -5.89 8.42 3.38
CA SER A 185 -4.89 7.85 4.29
C SER A 185 -4.68 6.34 4.08
N ARG A 186 -5.75 5.58 3.89
CA ARG A 186 -5.65 4.13 3.61
C ARG A 186 -5.04 3.83 2.24
N ARG A 187 -5.33 4.63 1.23
CA ARG A 187 -4.69 4.52 -0.10
C ARG A 187 -3.20 4.81 -0.03
N GLU A 188 -2.80 5.81 0.73
CA GLU A 188 -1.40 6.16 0.93
C GLU A 188 -0.65 5.04 1.67
N ALA A 189 -1.22 4.50 2.74
CA ALA A 189 -0.68 3.36 3.47
C ALA A 189 -0.50 2.13 2.55
N LEU A 190 -1.49 1.81 1.72
CA LEU A 190 -1.41 0.71 0.76
C LEU A 190 -0.29 0.93 -0.27
N ALA A 191 -0.14 2.15 -0.77
CA ALA A 191 0.92 2.50 -1.72
C ALA A 191 2.31 2.37 -1.09
N ALA A 192 2.49 2.83 0.16
CA ALA A 192 3.72 2.70 0.92
C ALA A 192 4.09 1.22 1.12
N THR A 193 3.16 0.40 1.59
CA THR A 193 3.36 -1.04 1.81
C THR A 193 3.74 -1.77 0.51
N ARG A 194 3.09 -1.44 -0.61
CA ARG A 194 3.45 -1.99 -1.94
C ARG A 194 4.87 -1.63 -2.35
N LYS A 195 5.29 -0.39 -2.13
CA LYS A 195 6.63 0.09 -2.45
C LYS A 195 7.70 -0.60 -1.61
N GLU A 196 7.50 -0.71 -0.31
CA GLU A 196 8.41 -1.40 0.62
C GLU A 196 8.59 -2.88 0.23
N ARG A 197 7.48 -3.56 -0.06
CA ARG A 197 7.51 -4.94 -0.56
C ARG A 197 8.33 -5.09 -1.84
N GLN A 198 8.14 -4.20 -2.80
CA GLN A 198 8.86 -4.24 -4.07
C GLN A 198 10.37 -4.03 -3.86
N GLN A 199 10.75 -3.09 -2.99
CA GLN A 199 12.14 -2.81 -2.65
C GLN A 199 12.81 -3.98 -1.94
N ALA A 200 12.13 -4.59 -0.95
CA ALA A 200 12.64 -5.76 -0.24
C ALA A 200 12.89 -6.94 -1.18
N LEU A 201 11.96 -7.24 -2.09
CA LEU A 201 12.12 -8.29 -3.10
C LEU A 201 13.25 -8.00 -4.08
N ALA A 202 13.37 -6.76 -4.55
CA ALA A 202 14.42 -6.36 -5.48
C ALA A 202 15.81 -6.53 -4.85
N LYS A 203 15.99 -6.06 -3.60
CA LYS A 203 17.23 -6.20 -2.85
C LYS A 203 17.60 -7.68 -2.64
N LEU A 204 16.68 -8.47 -2.14
CA LEU A 204 16.90 -9.89 -1.87
C LEU A 204 17.30 -10.66 -3.14
N ASN A 205 16.65 -10.38 -4.26
CA ASN A 205 16.99 -11.01 -5.54
C ASN A 205 18.36 -10.56 -6.09
N SER A 206 18.73 -9.29 -5.89
CA SER A 206 20.03 -8.77 -6.27
C SER A 206 21.13 -9.45 -5.46
N ASP A 207 21.01 -9.49 -4.15
CA ASP A 207 21.98 -10.10 -3.24
C ASP A 207 22.16 -11.60 -3.52
N TYR A 208 21.07 -12.32 -3.78
CA TYR A 208 21.13 -13.73 -4.16
C TYR A 208 21.88 -13.94 -5.47
N ARG A 209 21.57 -13.17 -6.52
CA ARG A 209 22.22 -13.30 -7.84
C ARG A 209 23.71 -13.02 -7.77
N GLU A 210 24.12 -11.97 -7.07
CA GLU A 210 25.53 -11.61 -6.91
C GLU A 210 26.33 -12.72 -6.25
N ARG A 211 25.80 -13.29 -5.16
CA ARG A 211 26.49 -14.36 -4.43
C ARG A 211 26.49 -15.68 -5.18
N ASP A 212 25.42 -16.01 -5.90
CA ASP A 212 25.36 -17.20 -6.78
C ASP A 212 26.38 -17.11 -7.92
N GLN A 213 26.55 -15.93 -8.52
CA GLN A 213 27.58 -15.71 -9.53
C GLN A 213 29.00 -15.88 -8.95
N LYS A 214 29.27 -15.30 -7.78
CA LYS A 214 30.54 -15.47 -7.08
C LYS A 214 30.81 -16.94 -6.75
N LEU A 215 29.81 -17.67 -6.29
CA LEU A 215 29.95 -19.11 -6.02
C LEU A 215 30.31 -19.89 -7.29
N LYS A 216 29.62 -19.64 -8.41
CA LYS A 216 29.92 -20.28 -9.69
C LYS A 216 31.33 -19.99 -10.17
N SER A 217 31.79 -18.73 -10.09
CA SER A 217 33.17 -18.37 -10.41
C SER A 217 34.17 -19.13 -9.53
N ARG A 218 33.98 -19.16 -8.21
CA ARG A 218 34.87 -19.89 -7.31
C ARG A 218 34.89 -21.40 -7.55
N GLN A 219 33.77 -21.98 -7.96
CA GLN A 219 33.73 -23.40 -8.34
C GLN A 219 34.50 -23.66 -9.64
N GLN A 220 34.49 -22.74 -10.59
CA GLN A 220 35.30 -22.82 -11.80
C GLN A 220 36.79 -22.70 -11.47
N ASP A 221 37.19 -21.70 -10.66
CA ASP A 221 38.56 -21.52 -10.20
C ASP A 221 39.06 -22.81 -9.50
N GLN A 222 38.25 -23.42 -8.62
CA GLN A 222 38.58 -24.69 -7.96
C GLN A 222 38.82 -25.83 -8.95
N ALA A 223 37.96 -25.92 -9.98
CA ALA A 223 38.10 -26.98 -10.99
C ALA A 223 39.37 -26.81 -11.84
N GLU A 224 39.73 -25.55 -12.16
CA GLU A 224 40.96 -25.23 -12.89
C GLU A 224 42.23 -25.53 -12.05
N LEU A 225 42.25 -25.05 -10.80
CA LEU A 225 43.37 -25.35 -9.88
C LEU A 225 43.55 -26.84 -9.65
N ALA A 226 42.48 -27.61 -9.53
CA ALA A 226 42.54 -29.07 -9.40
C ALA A 226 43.12 -29.74 -10.66
N LYS A 227 42.84 -29.22 -11.86
CA LYS A 227 43.47 -29.70 -13.12
C LYS A 227 44.97 -29.40 -13.14
N VAL A 228 45.36 -28.18 -12.78
CA VAL A 228 46.75 -27.75 -12.72
C VAL A 228 47.53 -28.66 -11.73
N LEU A 229 46.99 -28.87 -10.53
CA LEU A 229 47.61 -29.72 -9.52
C LEU A 229 47.81 -31.14 -10.04
N ARG A 230 46.83 -31.72 -10.70
CA ARG A 230 46.93 -33.05 -11.32
C ARG A 230 48.04 -33.13 -12.38
N THR A 231 48.16 -32.08 -13.23
CA THR A 231 49.21 -32.01 -14.24
C THR A 231 50.60 -31.92 -13.63
N ILE A 232 50.76 -31.15 -12.55
CA ILE A 232 52.02 -31.04 -11.77
C ILE A 232 52.35 -32.40 -11.18
N GLU A 233 51.40 -33.08 -10.57
CA GLU A 233 51.61 -34.42 -9.98
C GLU A 233 52.01 -35.47 -11.03
N GLU A 234 51.37 -35.47 -12.20
CA GLU A 234 51.72 -36.38 -13.30
C GLU A 234 53.13 -36.12 -13.85
N THR A 235 53.53 -34.82 -13.96
CA THR A 235 54.86 -34.43 -14.43
C THR A 235 55.91 -34.83 -13.42
N LEU A 236 55.71 -34.62 -12.12
CA LEU A 236 56.60 -35.04 -11.06
C LEU A 236 56.73 -36.58 -11.01
N ALA A 237 55.63 -37.31 -11.12
CA ALA A 237 55.64 -38.76 -11.14
C ALA A 237 56.42 -39.33 -12.37
N ARG A 238 56.30 -38.69 -13.54
CA ARG A 238 57.07 -39.04 -14.74
C ARG A 238 58.57 -38.79 -14.52
N GLN A 239 58.96 -37.63 -14.02
CA GLN A 239 60.36 -37.29 -13.70
C GLN A 239 60.95 -38.24 -12.67
N ALA A 240 60.21 -38.58 -11.63
CA ALA A 240 60.66 -39.53 -10.62
C ALA A 240 60.89 -40.96 -11.22
N ARG A 241 60.03 -41.41 -12.13
CA ARG A 241 60.21 -42.71 -12.85
C ARG A 241 61.42 -42.67 -13.77
N GLU A 242 61.62 -41.59 -14.50
CA GLU A 242 62.79 -41.41 -15.37
C GLU A 242 64.11 -41.37 -14.56
N ALA A 243 64.11 -40.64 -13.44
CA ALA A 243 65.26 -40.61 -12.53
C ALA A 243 65.55 -41.99 -11.92
N ALA A 244 64.54 -42.72 -11.50
CA ALA A 244 64.71 -44.09 -10.97
C ALA A 244 65.21 -45.07 -12.05
N ALA A 245 64.73 -44.96 -13.29
CA ALA A 245 65.20 -45.75 -14.44
C ALA A 245 66.65 -45.40 -14.82
N ALA A 246 67.01 -44.11 -14.76
CA ALA A 246 68.43 -43.70 -14.96
C ALA A 246 69.35 -44.21 -13.88
N ALA A 247 68.94 -44.12 -12.63
CA ALA A 247 69.72 -44.63 -11.49
C ALA A 247 69.92 -46.17 -11.57
N SER A 248 68.86 -46.93 -11.97
CA SER A 248 68.92 -48.37 -12.15
C SER A 248 69.83 -48.80 -13.32
N ARG A 249 69.87 -48.00 -14.42
CA ARG A 249 70.79 -48.22 -15.55
C ARG A 249 72.24 -47.93 -15.15
N ALA A 250 72.47 -46.83 -14.42
CA ALA A 250 73.79 -46.49 -13.90
C ALA A 250 74.33 -47.55 -12.90
N TRP A 251 73.46 -48.16 -12.09
CA TRP A 251 73.83 -49.25 -11.20
C TRP A 251 74.15 -50.57 -11.91
N ARG A 252 73.45 -50.92 -13.01
CA ARG A 252 73.75 -52.14 -13.85
C ARG A 252 74.98 -51.97 -14.74
N ALA A 253 75.47 -50.79 -14.96
CA ALA A 253 76.68 -50.50 -15.75
C ALA A 253 77.97 -50.47 -14.92
N ARG A 254 77.84 -50.64 -13.63
CA ARG A 254 78.98 -50.87 -12.69
C ARG A 254 79.16 -52.33 -12.41
#